data_d70bc5e0f091f8c592fec6c995ea7a4a
#
_entry.id   d70bc5e0f091f8c592fec6c995ea7a4a
#
_cell.length_a   1.000
_cell.length_b   1.000
_cell.length_c   1.000
_cell.angle_alpha   90.00
_cell.angle_beta   90.00
_cell.angle_gamma   90.00
#
_symmetry.space_group_name_H-M   'P 1'
#
loop_
_entity.id
_entity.type
_entity.pdbx_description
1 polymer ?
#
loop_
_entity_poly.entity_id
_entity_poly.type
_entity_poly.pdbx_seq_one_letter_code
_entity_poly.pdbx_strand_id
1 'polypeptide(L)'
;MDYALQAAPDHPWVKEHPQWFKWRPDGTVQYAENPPKKYQDILPIYFETPDWKNLWNELLATALYWVENFGIRIFRVDNPHTKPFAFWGWLIREVQKKYPEVLFLSEAFTRPKIMEQLGKQGFTQSYTYFTWRTSKAELIGYISELTTGLAPHYFRPNFWPNTPDINPWHLQGANENMHMIRYALAATLSSNVGVYGPVFEHGISAAVPGKEEY
;
A
#
# COMPACT_ATOMS: atom_id res chain seq x y z
N MET A 1 -8.91 -3.78 6.13
CA MET A 1 -8.96 -2.33 6.45
C MET A 1 -7.82 -1.63 5.75
N ASP A 2 -8.07 -0.46 5.19
CA ASP A 2 -7.00 0.40 4.68
C ASP A 2 -6.34 1.16 5.84
N TYR A 3 -5.00 1.18 5.88
CA TYR A 3 -4.22 1.81 6.93
C TYR A 3 -3.31 2.88 6.31
N ALA A 4 -3.92 4.04 6.06
CA ALA A 4 -3.27 5.21 5.50
C ALA A 4 -2.81 6.13 6.66
N LEU A 5 -1.50 6.21 6.88
CA LEU A 5 -0.92 7.03 7.96
C LEU A 5 -0.69 8.47 7.50
N GLN A 6 -1.77 9.21 7.47
CA GLN A 6 -1.84 10.62 7.09
C GLN A 6 -3.06 11.27 7.76
N ALA A 7 -3.12 12.59 7.78
CA ALA A 7 -4.21 13.33 8.39
C ALA A 7 -4.91 14.25 7.38
N ALA A 8 -6.20 14.49 7.57
CA ALA A 8 -6.91 15.58 6.91
C ALA A 8 -6.53 16.93 7.56
N PRO A 9 -6.70 18.06 6.86
CA PRO A 9 -6.35 19.38 7.41
C PRO A 9 -7.07 19.78 8.68
N ASP A 10 -8.26 19.24 8.92
CA ASP A 10 -9.10 19.46 10.11
C ASP A 10 -8.92 18.39 11.19
N HIS A 11 -7.99 17.44 11.01
CA HIS A 11 -7.72 16.39 12.00
C HIS A 11 -7.32 17.00 13.36
N PRO A 12 -7.87 16.52 14.50
CA PRO A 12 -7.56 17.06 15.83
C PRO A 12 -6.06 17.15 16.13
N TRP A 13 -5.26 16.18 15.68
CA TRP A 13 -3.81 16.18 15.89
C TRP A 13 -3.08 17.40 15.33
N VAL A 14 -3.62 18.07 14.30
CA VAL A 14 -3.00 19.29 13.77
C VAL A 14 -2.94 20.39 14.84
N LYS A 15 -3.93 20.43 15.73
CA LYS A 15 -4.01 21.40 16.85
C LYS A 15 -3.42 20.86 18.13
N GLU A 16 -3.68 19.58 18.44
CA GLU A 16 -3.30 18.95 19.72
C GLU A 16 -1.84 18.51 19.72
N HIS A 17 -1.30 18.11 18.56
CA HIS A 17 0.06 17.61 18.39
C HIS A 17 0.75 18.25 17.18
N PRO A 18 0.88 19.59 17.12
CA PRO A 18 1.46 20.29 15.96
C PRO A 18 2.88 19.82 15.61
N GLN A 19 3.62 19.30 16.59
CA GLN A 19 4.97 18.73 16.41
C GLN A 19 4.98 17.42 15.59
N TRP A 20 3.84 16.79 15.36
CA TRP A 20 3.71 15.60 14.53
C TRP A 20 3.58 15.91 13.04
N PHE A 21 3.63 17.22 12.68
CA PHE A 21 3.56 17.69 11.29
C PHE A 21 4.75 18.59 10.95
N LYS A 22 5.08 18.66 9.67
CA LYS A 22 6.04 19.67 9.19
C LYS A 22 5.31 20.93 8.82
N TRP A 23 5.82 22.06 9.31
CA TRP A 23 5.27 23.38 9.04
C TRP A 23 6.12 24.13 8.04
N ARG A 24 5.47 24.87 7.17
CA ARG A 24 6.12 25.79 6.21
C ARG A 24 6.39 27.14 6.90
N PRO A 25 7.31 27.95 6.36
CA PRO A 25 7.58 29.28 6.90
C PRO A 25 6.39 30.23 6.92
N ASP A 26 5.40 30.00 6.07
CA ASP A 26 4.15 30.78 6.01
C ASP A 26 3.12 30.36 7.08
N GLY A 27 3.46 29.43 7.96
CA GLY A 27 2.60 28.93 9.01
C GLY A 27 1.57 27.87 8.55
N THR A 28 1.67 27.38 7.33
CA THR A 28 0.83 26.26 6.85
C THR A 28 1.51 24.92 7.08
N VAL A 29 0.71 23.86 7.26
CA VAL A 29 1.23 22.49 7.32
C VAL A 29 1.62 22.04 5.91
N GLN A 30 2.74 21.34 5.81
CA GLN A 30 3.17 20.75 4.54
C GLN A 30 2.19 19.64 4.14
N TYR A 31 1.59 19.77 2.97
CA TYR A 31 0.75 18.72 2.37
C TYR A 31 1.56 17.72 1.53
N ALA A 32 0.95 16.59 1.18
CA ALA A 32 1.58 15.57 0.36
C ALA A 32 1.77 16.05 -1.09
N GLU A 33 2.93 15.77 -1.67
CA GLU A 33 3.26 16.11 -3.06
C GLU A 33 3.91 14.91 -3.75
N ASN A 34 3.50 14.68 -4.99
CA ASN A 34 4.16 13.80 -5.94
C ASN A 34 4.17 14.53 -7.30
N PRO A 35 5.18 15.39 -7.54
CA PRO A 35 5.17 16.30 -8.68
C PRO A 35 4.84 15.61 -10.02
N PRO A 36 3.97 16.22 -10.85
CA PRO A 36 3.35 17.53 -10.65
C PRO A 36 2.10 17.55 -9.76
N LYS A 37 1.68 16.39 -9.18
CA LYS A 37 0.50 16.27 -8.34
C LYS A 37 0.74 16.88 -6.95
N LYS A 38 -0.28 17.62 -6.45
CA LYS A 38 -0.33 18.19 -5.10
C LYS A 38 -1.63 17.73 -4.44
N TYR A 39 -1.51 17.18 -3.25
CA TYR A 39 -2.64 16.65 -2.46
C TYR A 39 -2.83 17.54 -1.23
N GLN A 40 -3.50 18.67 -1.40
CA GLN A 40 -3.65 19.68 -0.35
C GLN A 40 -4.55 19.23 0.81
N ASP A 41 -5.34 18.21 0.58
CA ASP A 41 -6.21 17.53 1.53
C ASP A 41 -5.51 16.43 2.35
N ILE A 42 -4.23 16.15 2.06
CA ILE A 42 -3.43 15.11 2.71
C ILE A 42 -2.25 15.73 3.42
N LEU A 43 -2.24 15.63 4.75
CA LEU A 43 -1.13 16.07 5.60
C LEU A 43 -0.29 14.87 6.03
N PRO A 44 0.95 14.71 5.52
CA PRO A 44 1.86 13.66 5.95
C PRO A 44 2.26 13.82 7.41
N ILE A 45 2.27 12.71 8.14
CA ILE A 45 2.77 12.66 9.51
C ILE A 45 4.31 12.71 9.50
N TYR A 46 4.89 13.48 10.41
CA TYR A 46 6.34 13.63 10.58
C TYR A 46 6.88 12.59 11.57
N PHE A 47 7.28 11.43 11.08
CA PHE A 47 7.75 10.29 11.88
C PHE A 47 9.07 10.52 12.63
N GLU A 48 9.87 11.51 12.20
CA GLU A 48 11.18 11.86 12.79
C GLU A 48 11.06 13.05 13.73
N THR A 49 9.85 13.37 14.18
CA THR A 49 9.62 14.39 15.22
C THR A 49 10.41 14.08 16.49
N PRO A 50 10.84 15.08 17.27
CA PRO A 50 11.40 14.84 18.60
C PRO A 50 10.47 14.02 19.52
N ASP A 51 9.16 14.11 19.28
CA ASP A 51 8.10 13.36 20.00
C ASP A 51 7.74 12.00 19.35
N TRP A 52 8.65 11.42 18.57
CA TRP A 52 8.40 10.20 17.80
C TRP A 52 7.90 9.01 18.64
N LYS A 53 8.31 8.90 19.90
CA LYS A 53 7.87 7.79 20.76
C LYS A 53 6.38 7.85 21.06
N ASN A 54 5.86 9.03 21.39
CA ASN A 54 4.43 9.21 21.64
C ASN A 54 3.63 9.02 20.34
N LEU A 55 4.09 9.60 19.23
CA LEU A 55 3.48 9.39 17.91
C LEU A 55 3.41 7.90 17.53
N TRP A 56 4.52 7.17 17.66
CA TRP A 56 4.53 5.75 17.29
C TRP A 56 3.61 4.92 18.17
N ASN A 57 3.58 5.20 19.48
CA ASN A 57 2.66 4.52 20.39
C ASN A 57 1.19 4.83 20.08
N GLU A 58 0.86 6.04 19.68
CA GLU A 58 -0.50 6.41 19.28
C GLU A 58 -0.92 5.68 17.99
N LEU A 59 -0.01 5.59 17.01
CA LEU A 59 -0.27 4.80 15.80
C LEU A 59 -0.42 3.31 16.10
N LEU A 60 0.36 2.76 17.01
CA LEU A 60 0.19 1.39 17.48
C LEU A 60 -1.16 1.21 18.19
N ALA A 61 -1.53 2.13 19.07
CA ALA A 61 -2.81 2.09 19.77
C ALA A 61 -3.99 2.13 18.79
N THR A 62 -3.88 2.94 17.74
CA THR A 62 -4.87 2.99 16.65
C THR A 62 -4.99 1.64 15.93
N ALA A 63 -3.89 0.99 15.56
CA ALA A 63 -3.93 -0.32 14.93
C ALA A 63 -4.56 -1.37 15.87
N LEU A 64 -4.14 -1.42 17.12
CA LEU A 64 -4.68 -2.34 18.13
C LEU A 64 -6.17 -2.09 18.40
N TYR A 65 -6.62 -0.85 18.42
CA TYR A 65 -8.03 -0.49 18.57
C TYR A 65 -8.92 -1.19 17.52
N TRP A 66 -8.51 -1.19 16.27
CA TRP A 66 -9.26 -1.86 15.20
C TRP A 66 -9.19 -3.38 15.29
N VAL A 67 -8.06 -3.93 15.72
CA VAL A 67 -7.91 -5.36 15.97
C VAL A 67 -8.82 -5.82 17.11
N GLU A 68 -8.81 -5.09 18.24
CA GLU A 68 -9.45 -5.47 19.49
C GLU A 68 -10.96 -5.24 19.46
N ASN A 69 -11.41 -4.10 18.96
CA ASN A 69 -12.81 -3.72 19.02
C ASN A 69 -13.63 -4.18 17.80
N PHE A 70 -12.99 -4.34 16.64
CA PHE A 70 -13.69 -4.66 15.39
C PHE A 70 -13.23 -5.96 14.74
N GLY A 71 -12.29 -6.68 15.35
CA GLY A 71 -11.81 -7.96 14.82
C GLY A 71 -11.04 -7.85 13.49
N ILE A 72 -10.51 -6.68 13.16
CA ILE A 72 -9.71 -6.50 11.93
C ILE A 72 -8.46 -7.36 12.03
N ARG A 73 -8.18 -8.16 10.99
CA ARG A 73 -7.03 -9.06 10.92
C ARG A 73 -6.15 -8.81 9.70
N ILE A 74 -6.58 -7.98 8.77
CA ILE A 74 -5.82 -7.67 7.56
C ILE A 74 -5.79 -6.15 7.36
N PHE A 75 -4.58 -5.60 7.32
CA PHE A 75 -4.32 -4.19 7.00
C PHE A 75 -3.68 -4.09 5.63
N ARG A 76 -4.33 -3.41 4.70
CA ARG A 76 -3.66 -2.88 3.50
C ARG A 76 -3.02 -1.55 3.90
N VAL A 77 -1.73 -1.46 3.79
CA VAL A 77 -0.97 -0.28 4.19
C VAL A 77 -0.67 0.57 2.97
N ASP A 78 -1.23 1.77 2.97
CA ASP A 78 -1.07 2.76 1.92
C ASP A 78 0.34 3.37 1.94
N ASN A 79 1.01 3.32 0.79
CA ASN A 79 2.31 3.96 0.57
C ASN A 79 3.32 3.80 1.75
N PRO A 80 3.60 2.58 2.25
CA PRO A 80 4.49 2.38 3.40
C PRO A 80 5.93 2.82 3.12
N HIS A 81 6.35 2.89 1.86
CA HIS A 81 7.68 3.34 1.46
C HIS A 81 7.96 4.81 1.73
N THR A 82 6.93 5.59 2.03
CA THR A 82 7.05 7.02 2.41
C THR A 82 7.24 7.22 3.91
N LYS A 83 7.29 6.15 4.70
CA LYS A 83 7.47 6.16 6.15
C LYS A 83 8.73 5.36 6.53
N PRO A 84 9.34 5.60 7.72
CA PRO A 84 10.57 4.93 8.10
C PRO A 84 10.41 3.40 8.21
N PHE A 85 11.33 2.65 7.65
CA PHE A 85 11.34 1.18 7.76
C PHE A 85 11.37 0.70 9.21
N ALA A 86 12.13 1.38 10.07
CA ALA A 86 12.22 1.05 11.48
C ALA A 86 10.86 1.13 12.20
N PHE A 87 10.01 2.09 11.82
CA PHE A 87 8.65 2.19 12.32
C PHE A 87 7.83 0.95 11.96
N TRP A 88 7.85 0.53 10.70
CA TRP A 88 7.10 -0.66 10.26
C TRP A 88 7.57 -1.93 10.96
N GLY A 89 8.89 -2.15 11.02
CA GLY A 89 9.45 -3.31 11.70
C GLY A 89 9.08 -3.35 13.20
N TRP A 90 8.96 -2.22 13.83
CA TRP A 90 8.51 -2.11 15.22
C TRP A 90 7.00 -2.32 15.33
N LEU A 91 6.17 -1.58 14.58
CA LEU A 91 4.70 -1.66 14.65
C LEU A 91 4.20 -3.08 14.41
N ILE A 92 4.66 -3.71 13.30
CA ILE A 92 4.25 -5.06 12.93
C ILE A 92 4.59 -6.05 14.04
N ARG A 93 5.80 -5.99 14.60
CA ARG A 93 6.19 -6.86 15.72
C ARG A 93 5.33 -6.63 16.96
N GLU A 94 5.07 -5.39 17.33
CA GLU A 94 4.26 -5.08 18.53
C GLU A 94 2.81 -5.58 18.37
N VAL A 95 2.21 -5.41 17.20
CA VAL A 95 0.88 -5.97 16.91
C VAL A 95 0.91 -7.50 16.95
N GLN A 96 1.85 -8.12 16.24
CA GLN A 96 1.92 -9.59 16.12
C GLN A 96 2.38 -10.30 17.39
N LYS A 97 3.00 -9.63 18.34
CA LYS A 97 3.23 -10.19 19.69
C LYS A 97 1.92 -10.53 20.40
N LYS A 98 0.89 -9.71 20.21
CA LYS A 98 -0.44 -9.92 20.80
C LYS A 98 -1.38 -10.74 19.88
N TYR A 99 -1.30 -10.48 18.58
CA TYR A 99 -2.20 -10.97 17.55
C TYR A 99 -1.39 -11.51 16.36
N PRO A 100 -0.78 -12.70 16.49
CA PRO A 100 0.12 -13.26 15.47
C PRO A 100 -0.56 -13.52 14.13
N GLU A 101 -1.89 -13.62 14.13
CA GLU A 101 -2.70 -13.82 12.93
C GLU A 101 -2.94 -12.55 12.11
N VAL A 102 -2.52 -11.37 12.60
CA VAL A 102 -2.72 -10.11 11.88
C VAL A 102 -1.74 -9.99 10.71
N LEU A 103 -2.28 -9.72 9.54
CA LEU A 103 -1.54 -9.59 8.29
C LEU A 103 -1.41 -8.12 7.88
N PHE A 104 -0.23 -7.78 7.35
CA PHE A 104 0.05 -6.47 6.79
C PHE A 104 0.43 -6.59 5.31
N LEU A 105 -0.33 -5.97 4.43
CA LEU A 105 -0.13 -5.92 2.99
C LEU A 105 0.50 -4.58 2.62
N SER A 106 1.68 -4.62 1.99
CA SER A 106 2.39 -3.42 1.55
C SER A 106 1.89 -2.99 0.17
N GLU A 107 1.23 -1.85 0.10
CA GLU A 107 0.93 -1.20 -1.16
C GLU A 107 2.01 -0.16 -1.46
N ALA A 108 3.06 -0.58 -2.17
CA ALA A 108 4.23 0.24 -2.41
C ALA A 108 4.77 0.01 -3.83
N PHE A 109 4.32 0.84 -4.77
CA PHE A 109 4.81 0.81 -6.14
C PHE A 109 6.05 1.70 -6.26
N THR A 110 7.19 1.15 -5.91
CA THR A 110 8.48 1.83 -5.86
C THR A 110 9.61 0.94 -6.39
N ARG A 111 10.86 1.35 -6.22
CA ARG A 111 12.02 0.58 -6.69
C ARG A 111 12.07 -0.79 -6.01
N PRO A 112 12.48 -1.87 -6.71
CA PRO A 112 12.49 -3.23 -6.17
C PRO A 112 13.19 -3.35 -4.81
N LYS A 113 14.35 -2.74 -4.64
CA LYS A 113 15.10 -2.77 -3.37
C LYS A 113 14.34 -2.18 -2.19
N ILE A 114 13.49 -1.17 -2.42
CA ILE A 114 12.66 -0.57 -1.38
C ILE A 114 11.49 -1.49 -1.04
N MET A 115 10.85 -2.09 -2.04
CA MET A 115 9.79 -3.09 -1.84
C MET A 115 10.30 -4.30 -1.06
N GLU A 116 11.47 -4.81 -1.42
CA GLU A 116 12.14 -5.91 -0.71
C GLU A 116 12.47 -5.53 0.73
N GLN A 117 12.93 -4.30 0.97
CA GLN A 117 13.24 -3.83 2.32
C GLN A 117 11.97 -3.77 3.18
N LEU A 118 10.82 -3.41 2.65
CA LEU A 118 9.54 -3.50 3.36
C LEU A 118 9.20 -4.95 3.70
N GLY A 119 9.38 -5.89 2.78
CA GLY A 119 9.22 -7.32 3.06
C GLY A 119 10.07 -7.78 4.25
N LYS A 120 11.31 -7.31 4.34
CA LYS A 120 12.21 -7.59 5.47
C LYS A 120 11.77 -6.97 6.80
N GLN A 121 10.91 -5.96 6.78
CA GLN A 121 10.33 -5.37 8.00
C GLN A 121 9.18 -6.21 8.59
N GLY A 122 8.71 -7.24 7.88
CA GLY A 122 7.65 -8.13 8.37
C GLY A 122 6.31 -7.96 7.65
N PHE A 123 6.25 -7.18 6.59
CA PHE A 123 5.06 -7.17 5.73
C PHE A 123 4.78 -8.58 5.23
N THR A 124 3.54 -9.05 5.43
CA THR A 124 3.13 -10.42 5.13
C THR A 124 3.03 -10.68 3.64
N GLN A 125 2.57 -9.68 2.90
CA GLN A 125 2.44 -9.71 1.44
C GLN A 125 2.76 -8.33 0.88
N SER A 126 3.15 -8.27 -0.39
CA SER A 126 3.37 -7.01 -1.10
C SER A 126 2.57 -6.98 -2.39
N TYR A 127 1.94 -5.85 -2.68
CA TYR A 127 1.48 -5.53 -4.03
C TYR A 127 2.68 -5.54 -4.97
N THR A 128 2.46 -5.77 -6.26
CA THR A 128 3.52 -6.03 -7.21
C THR A 128 3.30 -5.31 -8.52
N TYR A 129 4.34 -5.24 -9.35
CA TYR A 129 4.26 -4.72 -10.72
C TYR A 129 3.57 -5.67 -11.71
N PHE A 130 3.03 -6.82 -11.27
CA PHE A 130 2.22 -7.69 -12.12
C PHE A 130 1.12 -6.91 -12.87
N THR A 131 0.48 -5.96 -12.20
CA THR A 131 -0.57 -5.09 -12.77
C THR A 131 -0.15 -4.48 -14.12
N TRP A 132 1.12 -4.14 -14.30
CA TRP A 132 1.64 -3.51 -15.53
C TRP A 132 2.50 -4.42 -16.41
N ARG A 133 2.69 -5.68 -16.04
CA ARG A 133 3.42 -6.66 -16.87
C ARG A 133 2.42 -7.33 -17.80
N THR A 134 2.44 -7.00 -19.09
CA THR A 134 1.41 -7.41 -20.06
C THR A 134 1.92 -8.38 -21.11
N SER A 135 3.18 -8.27 -21.53
CA SER A 135 3.77 -9.17 -22.50
C SER A 135 4.33 -10.44 -21.86
N LYS A 136 4.46 -11.52 -22.67
CA LYS A 136 5.10 -12.76 -22.23
C LYS A 136 6.52 -12.54 -21.69
N ALA A 137 7.30 -11.72 -22.36
CA ALA A 137 8.69 -11.44 -21.94
C ALA A 137 8.75 -10.72 -20.59
N GLU A 138 7.90 -9.71 -20.38
CA GLU A 138 7.81 -9.00 -19.09
C GLU A 138 7.35 -9.91 -17.97
N LEU A 139 6.35 -10.78 -18.21
CA LEU A 139 5.89 -11.73 -17.19
C LEU A 139 6.97 -12.74 -16.83
N ILE A 140 7.66 -13.33 -17.81
CA ILE A 140 8.76 -14.25 -17.55
C ILE A 140 9.89 -13.56 -16.75
N GLY A 141 10.30 -12.38 -17.18
CA GLY A 141 11.34 -11.61 -16.49
C GLY A 141 10.95 -11.30 -15.05
N TYR A 142 9.72 -10.82 -14.85
CA TYR A 142 9.25 -10.45 -13.52
C TYR A 142 9.07 -11.65 -12.58
N ILE A 143 8.52 -12.76 -13.08
CA ILE A 143 8.41 -13.99 -12.30
C ILE A 143 9.80 -14.52 -11.93
N SER A 144 10.76 -14.49 -12.86
CA SER A 144 12.14 -14.87 -12.58
C SER A 144 12.74 -13.98 -11.48
N GLU A 145 12.53 -12.65 -11.53
CA GLU A 145 12.97 -11.73 -10.48
C GLU A 145 12.40 -12.11 -9.10
N LEU A 146 11.11 -12.44 -9.03
CA LEU A 146 10.42 -12.76 -7.78
C LEU A 146 10.75 -14.16 -7.23
N THR A 147 11.18 -15.10 -8.07
CA THR A 147 11.35 -16.50 -7.69
C THR A 147 12.82 -16.94 -7.59
N THR A 148 13.77 -16.08 -7.97
CA THR A 148 15.19 -16.39 -7.91
C THR A 148 15.93 -15.55 -6.87
N GLY A 149 17.15 -15.94 -6.53
CA GLY A 149 17.98 -15.21 -5.56
C GLY A 149 17.41 -15.24 -4.14
N LEU A 150 17.46 -14.11 -3.45
CA LEU A 150 17.05 -13.99 -2.05
C LEU A 150 15.58 -13.54 -1.85
N ALA A 151 14.95 -12.99 -2.87
CA ALA A 151 13.59 -12.46 -2.78
C ALA A 151 12.57 -13.47 -2.21
N PRO A 152 12.54 -14.75 -2.61
CA PRO A 152 11.61 -15.75 -2.08
C PRO A 152 11.65 -15.95 -0.57
N HIS A 153 12.76 -15.60 0.09
CA HIS A 153 12.91 -15.81 1.53
C HIS A 153 12.17 -14.78 2.39
N TYR A 154 11.89 -13.60 1.85
CA TYR A 154 11.29 -12.51 2.63
C TYR A 154 10.20 -11.72 1.89
N PHE A 155 10.09 -11.85 0.57
CA PHE A 155 9.12 -11.12 -0.25
C PHE A 155 8.03 -12.07 -0.75
N ARG A 156 6.78 -11.84 -0.35
CA ARG A 156 5.62 -12.63 -0.77
C ARG A 156 4.77 -11.80 -1.72
N PRO A 157 4.86 -12.05 -3.02
CA PRO A 157 4.13 -11.30 -4.02
C PRO A 157 2.62 -11.56 -3.92
N ASN A 158 1.83 -10.49 -4.07
CA ASN A 158 0.40 -10.54 -4.26
C ASN A 158 0.10 -9.95 -5.65
N PHE A 159 -0.50 -10.74 -6.53
CA PHE A 159 -0.79 -10.33 -7.89
C PHE A 159 -2.20 -9.76 -8.01
N TRP A 160 -2.25 -8.52 -8.47
CA TRP A 160 -3.49 -7.80 -8.73
C TRP A 160 -3.62 -7.51 -10.23
N PRO A 161 -4.68 -7.97 -10.92
CA PRO A 161 -4.98 -7.50 -12.30
C PRO A 161 -5.21 -5.99 -12.35
N ASN A 162 -5.92 -5.47 -11.37
CA ASN A 162 -6.26 -4.08 -11.11
C ASN A 162 -6.49 -3.92 -9.60
N THR A 163 -6.42 -2.69 -9.09
CA THR A 163 -6.67 -2.40 -7.66
C THR A 163 -7.85 -1.43 -7.51
N PRO A 164 -8.35 -1.17 -6.30
CA PRO A 164 -9.35 -0.12 -6.10
C PRO A 164 -8.93 1.26 -6.62
N ASP A 165 -7.63 1.53 -6.67
CA ASP A 165 -7.06 2.83 -7.07
C ASP A 165 -6.54 2.85 -8.51
N ILE A 166 -6.34 1.66 -9.12
CA ILE A 166 -5.63 1.54 -10.40
C ILE A 166 -6.46 0.73 -11.40
N ASN A 167 -6.86 1.40 -12.48
CA ASN A 167 -7.38 0.80 -13.70
C ASN A 167 -6.28 0.87 -14.78
N PRO A 168 -5.45 -0.18 -14.94
CA PRO A 168 -4.29 -0.11 -15.82
C PRO A 168 -4.70 0.01 -17.29
N TRP A 169 -3.88 0.69 -18.08
CA TRP A 169 -4.19 1.04 -19.48
C TRP A 169 -4.74 -0.10 -20.32
N HIS A 170 -4.21 -1.31 -20.17
CA HIS A 170 -4.63 -2.47 -20.96
C HIS A 170 -6.01 -3.05 -20.56
N LEU A 171 -6.56 -2.62 -19.43
CA LEU A 171 -7.91 -3.00 -18.99
C LEU A 171 -8.94 -1.90 -19.26
N GLN A 172 -8.53 -0.69 -19.61
CA GLN A 172 -9.43 0.40 -19.94
C GLN A 172 -10.17 0.12 -21.25
N GLY A 173 -11.50 0.05 -21.20
CA GLY A 173 -12.33 -0.32 -22.35
C GLY A 173 -12.18 -1.78 -22.80
N ALA A 174 -11.50 -2.61 -22.01
CA ALA A 174 -11.29 -4.01 -22.35
C ALA A 174 -12.60 -4.84 -22.21
N ASN A 175 -12.69 -5.90 -22.98
CA ASN A 175 -13.77 -6.87 -22.88
C ASN A 175 -13.54 -7.89 -21.75
N GLU A 176 -14.55 -8.68 -21.43
CA GLU A 176 -14.51 -9.71 -20.38
C GLU A 176 -13.35 -10.70 -20.54
N ASN A 177 -13.01 -11.09 -21.77
CA ASN A 177 -11.92 -12.03 -22.01
C ASN A 177 -10.57 -11.51 -21.53
N MET A 178 -10.30 -10.21 -21.68
CA MET A 178 -9.07 -9.60 -21.17
C MET A 178 -9.02 -9.64 -19.64
N HIS A 179 -10.12 -9.33 -18.97
CA HIS A 179 -10.22 -9.43 -17.51
C HIS A 179 -10.01 -10.87 -17.05
N MET A 180 -10.63 -11.86 -17.72
CA MET A 180 -10.47 -13.28 -17.41
C MET A 180 -9.03 -13.76 -17.61
N ILE A 181 -8.36 -13.36 -18.70
CA ILE A 181 -6.95 -13.70 -18.94
C ILE A 181 -6.07 -13.14 -17.82
N ARG A 182 -6.26 -11.87 -17.46
CA ARG A 182 -5.46 -11.23 -16.40
C ARG A 182 -5.68 -11.87 -15.05
N TYR A 183 -6.93 -12.21 -14.72
CA TYR A 183 -7.25 -12.92 -13.48
C TYR A 183 -6.65 -14.32 -13.46
N ALA A 184 -6.79 -15.10 -14.54
CA ALA A 184 -6.22 -16.43 -14.62
C ALA A 184 -4.69 -16.41 -14.44
N LEU A 185 -3.99 -15.47 -15.08
CA LEU A 185 -2.55 -15.30 -14.90
C LEU A 185 -2.20 -14.92 -13.46
N ALA A 186 -2.93 -13.99 -12.83
CA ALA A 186 -2.69 -13.61 -11.44
C ALA A 186 -2.87 -14.81 -10.50
N ALA A 187 -3.95 -15.57 -10.66
CA ALA A 187 -4.31 -16.68 -9.78
C ALA A 187 -3.43 -17.93 -9.96
N THR A 188 -2.78 -18.10 -11.12
CA THR A 188 -1.95 -19.28 -11.42
C THR A 188 -0.45 -19.04 -11.30
N LEU A 189 0.00 -17.78 -11.38
CA LEU A 189 1.42 -17.43 -11.33
C LEU A 189 1.88 -16.92 -9.96
N SER A 190 0.95 -16.73 -9.01
CA SER A 190 1.27 -16.36 -7.63
C SER A 190 0.38 -17.13 -6.66
N SER A 191 0.90 -17.37 -5.45
CA SER A 191 0.13 -17.98 -4.36
C SER A 191 -0.83 -17.00 -3.69
N ASN A 192 -0.68 -15.71 -3.94
CA ASN A 192 -1.56 -14.67 -3.42
C ASN A 192 -2.11 -13.85 -4.59
N VAL A 193 -3.42 -13.70 -4.62
CA VAL A 193 -4.13 -12.95 -5.66
C VAL A 193 -5.07 -11.93 -5.02
N GLY A 194 -5.06 -10.72 -5.54
CA GLY A 194 -6.01 -9.69 -5.18
C GLY A 194 -7.08 -9.53 -6.26
N VAL A 195 -8.31 -9.28 -5.84
CA VAL A 195 -9.45 -9.06 -6.73
C VAL A 195 -10.19 -7.81 -6.30
N TYR A 196 -10.37 -6.87 -7.21
CA TYR A 196 -11.27 -5.75 -7.01
C TYR A 196 -12.64 -6.11 -7.61
N GLY A 197 -13.55 -6.60 -6.75
CA GLY A 197 -14.83 -7.22 -7.10
C GLY A 197 -15.69 -6.41 -8.07
N PRO A 198 -15.93 -5.10 -7.83
CA PRO A 198 -16.82 -4.30 -8.67
C PRO A 198 -16.51 -4.36 -10.18
N VAL A 199 -15.23 -4.45 -10.55
CA VAL A 199 -14.83 -4.56 -11.97
C VAL A 199 -15.30 -5.86 -12.58
N PHE A 200 -15.16 -6.97 -11.85
CA PHE A 200 -15.55 -8.31 -12.34
C PHE A 200 -17.06 -8.54 -12.26
N GLU A 201 -17.71 -8.00 -11.25
CA GLU A 201 -19.16 -8.14 -11.04
C GLU A 201 -19.99 -7.29 -12.01
N HIS A 202 -19.51 -6.09 -12.34
CA HIS A 202 -20.26 -5.11 -13.14
C HIS A 202 -19.64 -4.80 -14.50
N GLY A 203 -18.53 -5.47 -14.87
CA GLY A 203 -17.83 -5.23 -16.13
C GLY A 203 -17.29 -3.80 -16.28
N ILE A 204 -16.85 -3.20 -15.17
CA ILE A 204 -16.37 -1.81 -15.17
C ILE A 204 -15.01 -1.74 -15.85
N SER A 205 -14.96 -1.13 -17.03
CA SER A 205 -13.72 -0.89 -17.77
C SER A 205 -13.47 0.59 -18.08
N ALA A 206 -14.43 1.46 -17.74
CA ALA A 206 -14.29 2.90 -17.90
C ALA A 206 -13.20 3.46 -16.98
N ALA A 207 -12.51 4.49 -17.46
CA ALA A 207 -11.45 5.16 -16.71
C ALA A 207 -11.57 6.69 -16.82
N VAL A 208 -10.97 7.39 -15.88
CA VAL A 208 -10.79 8.84 -16.00
C VAL A 208 -9.87 9.13 -17.19
N PRO A 209 -10.27 9.98 -18.14
CA PRO A 209 -9.47 10.25 -19.34
C PRO A 209 -8.02 10.65 -19.01
N GLY A 210 -7.06 9.95 -19.62
CA GLY A 210 -5.64 10.19 -19.45
C GLY A 210 -5.04 9.76 -18.11
N LYS A 211 -5.77 8.95 -17.33
CA LYS A 211 -5.31 8.41 -16.04
C LYS A 211 -5.59 6.92 -15.92
N GLU A 212 -4.87 6.26 -15.01
CA GLU A 212 -5.15 4.88 -14.59
C GLU A 212 -6.06 4.86 -13.34
N GLU A 213 -7.14 5.63 -13.38
CA GLU A 213 -8.13 5.78 -12.30
C GLU A 213 -9.53 5.43 -12.83
N TYR A 214 -10.41 4.92 -11.94
CA TYR A 214 -11.83 4.64 -12.25
C TYR A 214 -12.66 5.91 -12.30
#